data_ebb496761a84d2cf956672ee897e3ef4
#
_entry.id   ebb496761a84d2cf956672ee897e3ef4
#
_cell.length_a   1.000
_cell.length_b   1.000
_cell.length_c   1.000
_cell.angle_alpha   90.00
_cell.angle_beta   90.00
_cell.angle_gamma   90.00
#
_symmetry.space_group_name_H-M   'P 1'
#
loop_
_entity.id
_entity.type
_entity.pdbx_description
1 polymer ?
#
loop_
_entity_poly.entity_id
_entity_poly.type
_entity_poly.pdbx_seq_one_letter_code
_entity_poly.pdbx_strand_id
1 'polypeptide(L)'
;MAGEPKGTEDLKEEVRRLGARIGELESMLGQLREPFGRLEDISRSYFRLVELYMRFGQVSPEAAVPGLKDPISRDIVNALFQRGGQNISEITEELRRKRGSASRRIVRQRLAALEEGGIVRGERRRKLVEYSISGDVARKWSEMLGLFKGGDRP
;
A
#
# COMPACT_ATOMS: atom_id res chain seq x y z
N MET A 1 73.42 -3.20 -9.70
CA MET A 1 72.26 -2.40 -9.88
C MET A 1 71.06 -3.32 -10.07
N ALA A 2 70.40 -3.57 -9.03
CA ALA A 2 69.13 -4.34 -9.08
C ALA A 2 68.04 -3.43 -9.55
N GLY A 3 67.77 -3.33 -10.83
CA GLY A 3 66.51 -2.82 -11.34
C GLY A 3 65.42 -3.80 -10.94
N GLU A 4 64.38 -3.32 -10.32
CA GLU A 4 63.17 -4.14 -10.10
C GLU A 4 62.79 -4.81 -11.42
N PRO A 5 62.53 -6.11 -11.44
CA PRO A 5 62.11 -6.77 -12.65
C PRO A 5 60.85 -6.11 -13.19
N LYS A 6 60.83 -5.79 -14.48
CA LYS A 6 59.69 -5.18 -15.18
C LYS A 6 58.36 -5.87 -14.87
N GLY A 7 58.38 -7.17 -14.55
CA GLY A 7 57.20 -7.93 -14.16
C GLY A 7 56.59 -7.53 -12.84
N THR A 8 57.30 -6.90 -11.90
CA THR A 8 56.78 -6.47 -10.59
C THR A 8 55.99 -5.17 -10.71
N GLU A 9 56.43 -4.24 -11.53
CA GLU A 9 55.69 -3.00 -11.83
C GLU A 9 54.41 -3.30 -12.58
N ASP A 10 54.46 -4.18 -13.56
CA ASP A 10 53.28 -4.62 -14.32
C ASP A 10 52.25 -5.31 -13.42
N LEU A 11 52.71 -6.14 -12.48
CA LEU A 11 51.85 -6.78 -11.49
C LEU A 11 51.16 -5.77 -10.55
N LYS A 12 51.88 -4.77 -10.08
CA LYS A 12 51.35 -3.72 -9.24
C LYS A 12 50.27 -2.92 -9.97
N GLU A 13 50.50 -2.61 -11.22
CA GLU A 13 49.55 -1.88 -12.06
C GLU A 13 48.32 -2.74 -12.36
N GLU A 14 48.46 -4.01 -12.61
CA GLU A 14 47.37 -4.95 -12.82
C GLU A 14 46.51 -5.12 -11.55
N VAL A 15 47.15 -5.21 -10.38
CA VAL A 15 46.46 -5.25 -9.09
C VAL A 15 45.63 -3.96 -8.86
N ARG A 16 46.19 -2.79 -9.20
CA ARG A 16 45.42 -1.52 -9.12
C ARG A 16 44.23 -1.53 -10.06
N ARG A 17 44.40 -2.01 -11.28
CA ARG A 17 43.34 -2.11 -12.28
C ARG A 17 42.21 -3.04 -11.82
N LEU A 18 42.57 -4.20 -11.29
CA LEU A 18 41.63 -5.16 -10.73
C LEU A 18 40.91 -4.60 -9.51
N GLY A 19 41.63 -3.91 -8.62
CA GLY A 19 41.02 -3.23 -7.45
C GLY A 19 40.01 -2.17 -7.86
N ALA A 20 40.29 -1.36 -8.87
CA ALA A 20 39.39 -0.36 -9.42
C ALA A 20 38.14 -1.03 -10.02
N ARG A 21 38.33 -2.13 -10.75
CA ARG A 21 37.20 -2.90 -11.32
C ARG A 21 36.30 -3.53 -10.26
N ILE A 22 36.89 -4.06 -9.21
CA ILE A 22 36.14 -4.59 -8.06
C ILE A 22 35.33 -3.48 -7.42
N GLY A 23 35.90 -2.29 -7.21
CA GLY A 23 35.17 -1.14 -6.68
C GLY A 23 34.01 -0.71 -7.56
N GLU A 24 34.19 -0.70 -8.88
CA GLU A 24 33.10 -0.41 -9.82
C GLU A 24 31.97 -1.47 -9.74
N LEU A 25 32.33 -2.74 -9.69
CA LEU A 25 31.36 -3.84 -9.59
C LEU A 25 30.61 -3.80 -8.27
N GLU A 26 31.27 -3.51 -7.15
CA GLU A 26 30.63 -3.32 -5.85
C GLU A 26 29.66 -2.16 -5.87
N SER A 27 30.01 -1.05 -6.50
CA SER A 27 29.14 0.11 -6.68
C SER A 27 27.91 -0.25 -7.52
N MET A 28 28.09 -0.97 -8.62
CA MET A 28 26.99 -1.44 -9.46
C MET A 28 26.05 -2.39 -8.71
N LEU A 29 26.60 -3.32 -7.94
CA LEU A 29 25.81 -4.21 -7.09
C LEU A 29 25.04 -3.44 -6.02
N GLY A 30 25.65 -2.43 -5.42
CA GLY A 30 24.98 -1.53 -4.48
C GLY A 30 23.79 -0.80 -5.09
N GLN A 31 23.92 -0.33 -6.34
CA GLN A 31 22.85 0.31 -7.09
C GLN A 31 21.69 -0.64 -7.41
N LEU A 32 21.95 -1.91 -7.60
CA LEU A 32 20.94 -2.92 -7.87
C LEU A 32 20.21 -3.42 -6.62
N ARG A 33 20.79 -3.22 -5.45
CA ARG A 33 20.25 -3.70 -4.18
C ARG A 33 18.85 -3.14 -3.88
N GLU A 34 18.65 -1.86 -4.10
CA GLU A 34 17.35 -1.20 -3.86
C GLU A 34 16.27 -1.63 -4.85
N PRO A 35 16.51 -1.70 -6.19
CA PRO A 35 15.55 -2.24 -7.13
C PRO A 35 15.15 -3.69 -6.86
N PHE A 36 16.10 -4.54 -6.46
CA PHE A 36 15.79 -5.92 -6.08
C PHE A 36 14.97 -6.03 -4.80
N GLY A 37 15.23 -5.18 -3.81
CA GLY A 37 14.41 -5.09 -2.61
C GLY A 37 12.97 -4.69 -2.91
N ARG A 38 12.78 -3.71 -3.78
CA ARG A 38 11.44 -3.30 -4.25
C ARG A 38 10.73 -4.42 -5.01
N LEU A 39 11.44 -5.13 -5.85
CA LEU A 39 10.88 -6.26 -6.60
C LEU A 39 10.40 -7.37 -5.66
N GLU A 40 11.17 -7.67 -4.62
CA GLU A 40 10.83 -8.63 -3.58
C GLU A 40 9.57 -8.20 -2.82
N ASP A 41 9.46 -6.92 -2.44
CA ASP A 41 8.28 -6.37 -1.77
C ASP A 41 7.04 -6.41 -2.67
N ILE A 42 7.18 -6.09 -3.96
CA ILE A 42 6.10 -6.20 -4.95
C ILE A 42 5.65 -7.65 -5.09
N SER A 43 6.57 -8.60 -5.15
CA SER A 43 6.25 -10.02 -5.22
C SER A 43 5.49 -10.51 -4.00
N ARG A 44 5.88 -10.11 -2.81
CA ARG A 44 5.16 -10.42 -1.57
C ARG A 44 3.74 -9.86 -1.58
N SER A 45 3.58 -8.61 -1.99
CA SER A 45 2.27 -7.97 -2.12
C SER A 45 1.39 -8.69 -3.11
N TYR A 46 1.93 -9.12 -4.24
CA TYR A 46 1.23 -9.92 -5.24
C TYR A 46 0.75 -11.26 -4.68
N PHE A 47 1.61 -12.01 -3.99
CA PHE A 47 1.23 -13.27 -3.34
C PHE A 47 0.16 -13.08 -2.28
N ARG A 48 0.21 -11.99 -1.51
CA ARG A 48 -0.85 -11.63 -0.55
C ARG A 48 -2.19 -11.37 -1.23
N LEU A 49 -2.20 -10.67 -2.36
CA LEU A 49 -3.40 -10.43 -3.14
C LEU A 49 -4.01 -11.74 -3.67
N VAL A 50 -3.18 -12.63 -4.18
CA VAL A 50 -3.60 -13.97 -4.64
C VAL A 50 -4.17 -14.79 -3.49
N GLU A 51 -3.52 -14.78 -2.33
CA GLU A 51 -4.00 -15.46 -1.14
C GLU A 51 -5.36 -14.94 -0.68
N LEU A 52 -5.56 -13.62 -0.66
CA LEU A 52 -6.85 -13.00 -0.34
C LEU A 52 -7.93 -13.39 -1.35
N TYR A 53 -7.60 -13.38 -2.63
CA TYR A 53 -8.51 -13.80 -3.68
C TYR A 53 -8.93 -15.26 -3.52
N MET A 54 -7.98 -16.15 -3.23
CA MET A 54 -8.27 -17.57 -3.02
C MET A 54 -9.10 -17.82 -1.75
N ARG A 55 -8.87 -17.03 -0.70
CA ARG A 55 -9.58 -17.18 0.57
C ARG A 55 -11.00 -16.61 0.54
N PHE A 56 -11.19 -15.46 -0.09
CA PHE A 56 -12.45 -14.70 -0.06
C PHE A 56 -13.17 -14.65 -1.42
N GLY A 57 -12.58 -15.17 -2.47
CA GLY A 57 -13.13 -15.12 -3.83
C GLY A 57 -13.05 -13.75 -4.50
N GLN A 58 -12.54 -12.75 -3.80
CA GLN A 58 -12.37 -11.38 -4.32
C GLN A 58 -11.31 -10.64 -3.52
N VAL A 59 -10.66 -9.68 -4.17
CA VAL A 59 -9.76 -8.74 -3.51
C VAL A 59 -10.48 -7.41 -3.38
N SER A 60 -11.05 -7.17 -2.22
CA SER A 60 -11.82 -5.96 -1.94
C SER A 60 -11.51 -5.46 -0.54
N PRO A 61 -11.51 -4.15 -0.31
CA PRO A 61 -11.32 -3.57 1.01
C PRO A 61 -12.31 -4.05 2.07
N GLU A 62 -13.43 -4.59 1.66
CA GLU A 62 -14.43 -5.19 2.52
C GLU A 62 -13.87 -6.35 3.36
N ALA A 63 -12.84 -7.03 2.85
CA ALA A 63 -12.17 -8.11 3.56
C ALA A 63 -11.53 -7.65 4.89
N ALA A 64 -11.18 -6.36 4.99
CA ALA A 64 -10.66 -5.77 6.22
C ALA A 64 -11.75 -5.45 7.25
N VAL A 65 -13.02 -5.57 6.87
CA VAL A 65 -14.17 -5.25 7.72
C VAL A 65 -15.07 -6.49 7.83
N PRO A 66 -14.78 -7.39 8.80
CA PRO A 66 -15.62 -8.56 9.01
C PRO A 66 -17.05 -8.17 9.43
N GLY A 67 -18.03 -8.88 8.88
CA GLY A 67 -19.43 -8.67 9.22
C GLY A 67 -20.16 -7.59 8.44
N LEU A 68 -19.52 -7.00 7.44
CA LEU A 68 -20.14 -6.04 6.53
C LEU A 68 -21.06 -6.78 5.55
N LYS A 69 -22.32 -6.97 5.93
CA LYS A 69 -23.31 -7.78 5.17
C LYS A 69 -24.16 -6.96 4.22
N ASP A 70 -24.34 -5.70 4.50
CA ASP A 70 -25.22 -4.82 3.74
C ASP A 70 -24.53 -4.30 2.47
N PRO A 71 -25.13 -4.48 1.27
CA PRO A 71 -24.54 -4.03 0.02
C PRO A 71 -24.28 -2.52 -0.04
N ILE A 72 -25.13 -1.71 0.55
CA ILE A 72 -24.99 -0.25 0.56
C ILE A 72 -23.78 0.14 1.42
N SER A 73 -23.65 -0.45 2.59
CA SER A 73 -22.48 -0.24 3.47
C SER A 73 -21.17 -0.65 2.81
N ARG A 74 -21.16 -1.74 2.06
CA ARG A 74 -20.01 -2.17 1.25
C ARG A 74 -19.63 -1.14 0.20
N ASP A 75 -20.61 -0.64 -0.52
CA ASP A 75 -20.38 0.38 -1.55
C ASP A 75 -19.86 1.69 -0.94
N ILE A 76 -20.35 2.08 0.22
CA ILE A 76 -19.84 3.24 0.96
C ILE A 76 -18.37 3.04 1.37
N VAL A 77 -18.06 1.90 1.95
CA VAL A 77 -16.69 1.57 2.35
C VAL A 77 -15.76 1.57 1.15
N ASN A 78 -16.14 0.96 0.05
CA ASN A 78 -15.37 0.94 -1.17
C ASN A 78 -15.17 2.34 -1.76
N ALA A 79 -16.19 3.18 -1.77
CA ALA A 79 -16.11 4.56 -2.21
C ALA A 79 -15.10 5.36 -1.39
N LEU A 80 -15.10 5.19 -0.07
CA LEU A 80 -14.20 5.87 0.85
C LEU A 80 -12.77 5.34 0.79
N PHE A 81 -12.56 4.08 0.45
CA PHE A 81 -11.23 3.55 0.17
C PHE A 81 -10.64 4.14 -1.11
N GLN A 82 -11.45 4.35 -2.13
CA GLN A 82 -10.99 4.95 -3.38
C GLN A 82 -10.65 6.42 -3.21
N ARG A 83 -11.48 7.16 -2.47
CA ARG A 83 -11.27 8.57 -2.16
C ARG A 83 -11.81 8.88 -0.77
N GLY A 84 -10.94 9.24 0.15
CA GLY A 84 -11.30 9.71 1.48
C GLY A 84 -11.78 11.17 1.46
N GLY A 85 -12.33 11.63 2.57
CA GLY A 85 -12.77 13.02 2.72
C GLY A 85 -13.99 13.38 1.88
N GLN A 86 -14.96 12.49 1.77
CA GLN A 86 -16.20 12.71 1.03
C GLN A 86 -17.36 13.06 1.96
N ASN A 87 -18.16 14.03 1.57
CA ASN A 87 -19.41 14.35 2.26
C ASN A 87 -20.56 13.41 1.80
N ILE A 88 -21.69 13.48 2.49
CA ILE A 88 -22.86 12.62 2.19
C ILE A 88 -23.33 12.78 0.74
N SER A 89 -23.33 14.00 0.20
CA SER A 89 -23.75 14.26 -1.17
C SER A 89 -22.86 13.59 -2.19
N GLU A 90 -21.53 13.69 -2.00
CA GLU A 90 -20.52 13.07 -2.87
C GLU A 90 -20.61 11.54 -2.84
N ILE A 91 -20.73 10.97 -1.65
CA ILE A 91 -20.93 9.53 -1.47
C ILE A 91 -22.21 9.06 -2.16
N THR A 92 -23.30 9.79 -1.96
CA THR A 92 -24.61 9.46 -2.57
C THR A 92 -24.53 9.49 -4.09
N GLU A 93 -23.89 10.50 -4.66
CA GLU A 93 -23.69 10.59 -6.13
C GLU A 93 -22.87 9.44 -6.67
N GLU A 94 -21.83 9.04 -5.97
CA GLU A 94 -21.01 7.90 -6.36
C GLU A 94 -21.79 6.59 -6.33
N LEU A 95 -22.59 6.37 -5.29
CA LEU A 95 -23.46 5.21 -5.21
C LEU A 95 -24.54 5.20 -6.30
N ARG A 96 -25.09 6.36 -6.65
CA ARG A 96 -26.05 6.49 -7.76
C ARG A 96 -25.44 6.05 -9.08
N ARG A 97 -24.21 6.48 -9.36
CA ARG A 97 -23.50 6.09 -10.58
C ARG A 97 -23.26 4.58 -10.65
N LYS A 98 -22.94 3.98 -9.52
CA LYS A 98 -22.64 2.55 -9.45
C LYS A 98 -23.90 1.68 -9.45
N ARG A 99 -24.95 2.09 -8.73
CA ARG A 99 -26.15 1.28 -8.48
C ARG A 99 -27.37 1.71 -9.30
N GLY A 100 -27.31 2.86 -9.95
CA GLY A 100 -28.45 3.46 -10.64
C GLY A 100 -29.37 4.29 -9.75
N SER A 101 -29.39 4.03 -8.45
CA SER A 101 -30.17 4.82 -7.47
C SER A 101 -29.52 4.78 -6.09
N ALA A 102 -29.63 5.88 -5.36
CA ALA A 102 -29.21 5.93 -3.97
C ALA A 102 -29.97 7.05 -3.25
N SER A 103 -30.33 6.81 -2.00
CA SER A 103 -31.02 7.76 -1.14
C SER A 103 -30.04 8.36 -0.13
N ARG A 104 -29.99 9.68 -0.05
CA ARG A 104 -29.19 10.39 0.97
C ARG A 104 -29.54 9.98 2.39
N ARG A 105 -30.81 9.70 2.64
CA ARG A 105 -31.29 9.24 3.94
C ARG A 105 -30.69 7.92 4.33
N ILE A 106 -30.67 6.96 3.41
CA ILE A 106 -30.11 5.63 3.65
C ILE A 106 -28.58 5.72 3.79
N VAL A 107 -27.91 6.50 2.93
CA VAL A 107 -26.46 6.73 3.04
C VAL A 107 -26.09 7.31 4.39
N ARG A 108 -26.83 8.33 4.85
CA ARG A 108 -26.64 8.93 6.19
C ARG A 108 -26.81 7.91 7.30
N GLN A 109 -27.85 7.10 7.22
CA GLN A 109 -28.14 6.07 8.21
C GLN A 109 -27.03 5.01 8.26
N ARG A 110 -26.55 4.57 7.12
CA ARG A 110 -25.46 3.59 7.03
C ARG A 110 -24.12 4.17 7.51
N LEU A 111 -23.84 5.41 7.16
CA LEU A 111 -22.63 6.11 7.65
C LEU A 111 -22.63 6.24 9.17
N ALA A 112 -23.77 6.58 9.78
CA ALA A 112 -23.88 6.65 11.24
C ALA A 112 -23.57 5.30 11.89
N ALA A 113 -24.09 4.20 11.34
CA ALA A 113 -23.82 2.85 11.81
C ALA A 113 -22.35 2.45 11.63
N LEU A 114 -21.76 2.80 10.51
CA LEU A 114 -20.33 2.54 10.22
C LEU A 114 -19.41 3.35 11.14
N GLU A 115 -19.78 4.58 11.45
CA GLU A 115 -19.03 5.42 12.39
C GLU A 115 -19.12 4.87 13.82
N GLU A 116 -20.30 4.46 14.26
CA GLU A 116 -20.50 3.81 15.55
C GLU A 116 -19.67 2.51 15.66
N GLY A 117 -19.59 1.75 14.59
CA GLY A 117 -18.76 0.55 14.51
C GLY A 117 -17.25 0.80 14.38
N GLY A 118 -16.81 2.05 14.31
CA GLY A 118 -15.39 2.39 14.20
C GLY A 118 -14.80 2.15 12.81
N ILE A 119 -15.62 1.94 11.79
CA ILE A 119 -15.17 1.64 10.42
C ILE A 119 -14.88 2.91 9.64
N VAL A 120 -15.72 3.93 9.79
CA VAL A 120 -15.53 5.25 9.20
C VAL A 120 -15.40 6.31 10.27
N ARG A 121 -14.76 7.41 9.92
CA ARG A 121 -14.62 8.58 10.77
C ARG A 121 -15.17 9.80 10.05
N GLY A 122 -16.12 10.49 10.70
CA GLY A 122 -16.62 11.78 10.24
C GLY A 122 -15.83 12.91 10.88
N GLU A 123 -15.39 13.86 10.08
CA GLU A 123 -14.70 15.06 10.51
C GLU A 123 -15.41 16.29 9.97
N ARG A 124 -15.75 17.21 10.88
CA ARG A 124 -16.42 18.44 10.47
C ARG A 124 -15.40 19.41 9.91
N ARG A 125 -15.55 19.73 8.62
CA ARG A 125 -14.80 20.75 7.93
C ARG A 125 -15.74 21.84 7.44
N ARG A 126 -15.57 23.05 7.97
CA ARG A 126 -16.46 24.18 7.66
C ARG A 126 -17.93 23.86 8.03
N LYS A 127 -18.83 23.79 7.06
CA LYS A 127 -20.26 23.49 7.26
C LYS A 127 -20.63 22.03 6.95
N LEU A 128 -19.68 21.23 6.46
CA LEU A 128 -19.91 19.86 6.00
C LEU A 128 -19.13 18.87 6.85
N VAL A 129 -19.69 17.68 7.00
CA VAL A 129 -18.98 16.53 7.58
C VAL A 129 -18.41 15.71 6.45
N GLU A 130 -17.10 15.53 6.44
CA GLU A 130 -16.39 14.66 5.53
C GLU A 130 -16.09 13.33 6.20
N TYR A 131 -16.31 12.25 5.48
CA TYR A 131 -16.12 10.89 5.97
C TYR A 131 -14.89 10.27 5.33
N SER A 132 -14.13 9.54 6.11
CA SER A 132 -12.98 8.77 5.68
C SER A 132 -12.99 7.42 6.38
N ILE A 133 -12.28 6.46 5.81
CA ILE A 133 -12.03 5.19 6.49
C ILE A 133 -11.21 5.46 7.76
N SER A 134 -11.58 4.80 8.85
CA SER A 134 -10.84 4.93 10.11
C SER A 134 -9.40 4.46 9.94
N GLY A 135 -8.49 5.05 10.71
CA GLY A 135 -7.07 4.69 10.69
C GLY A 135 -6.83 3.21 11.02
N ASP A 136 -7.62 2.64 11.91
CA ASP A 136 -7.51 1.22 12.29
C ASP A 136 -7.87 0.29 11.14
N VAL A 137 -8.95 0.59 10.41
CA VAL A 137 -9.37 -0.20 9.24
C VAL A 137 -8.37 -0.04 8.08
N ALA A 138 -7.90 1.17 7.83
CA ALA A 138 -6.89 1.44 6.81
C ALA A 138 -5.59 0.69 7.11
N ARG A 139 -5.17 0.66 8.35
CA ARG A 139 -3.99 -0.08 8.81
C ARG A 139 -4.17 -1.58 8.60
N LYS A 140 -5.31 -2.13 9.04
CA LYS A 140 -5.63 -3.54 8.87
C LYS A 140 -5.62 -3.96 7.40
N TRP A 141 -6.21 -3.15 6.53
CA TRP A 141 -6.18 -3.39 5.09
C TRP A 141 -4.75 -3.38 4.53
N SER A 142 -3.95 -2.39 4.93
CA SER A 142 -2.54 -2.30 4.54
C SER A 142 -1.71 -3.48 5.02
N GLU A 143 -1.95 -3.95 6.24
CA GLU A 143 -1.31 -5.16 6.78
C GLU A 143 -1.71 -6.41 5.98
N MET A 144 -2.98 -6.54 5.62
CA MET A 144 -3.47 -7.64 4.79
C MET A 144 -2.82 -7.66 3.41
N LEU A 145 -2.54 -6.49 2.83
CA LEU A 145 -1.81 -6.35 1.57
C LEU A 145 -0.29 -6.52 1.71
N GLY A 146 0.22 -6.59 2.94
CA GLY A 146 1.66 -6.69 3.20
C GLY A 146 2.45 -5.41 2.93
N LEU A 147 1.77 -4.25 2.88
CA LEU A 147 2.40 -2.96 2.64
C LEU A 147 3.20 -2.44 3.84
N PHE A 148 2.84 -2.87 5.04
CA PHE A 148 3.59 -2.60 6.26
C PHE A 148 4.15 -3.90 6.82
N LYS A 149 5.47 -3.95 7.03
CA LYS A 149 6.10 -5.03 7.80
C LYS A 149 5.66 -4.84 9.25
N GLY A 150 4.90 -5.79 9.77
CA GLY A 150 4.64 -5.84 11.20
C GLY A 150 5.96 -6.01 11.94
N GLY A 151 6.49 -4.94 12.51
CA GLY A 151 7.75 -4.98 13.22
C GLY A 151 8.47 -3.64 13.37
N ASP A 152 8.27 -2.70 12.49
CA ASP A 152 8.80 -1.34 12.65
C ASP A 152 7.77 -0.42 13.31
N ARG A 153 7.59 -0.62 14.59
CA ARG A 153 7.14 0.47 15.45
C ARG A 153 8.38 1.23 15.89
N PRO A 154 8.47 2.54 15.67
CA PRO A 154 9.51 3.34 16.30
C PRO A 154 9.37 3.29 17.81
#